data_ce6d6809ee62082e5087c25d90adfb91
#
_entry.id   ce6d6809ee62082e5087c25d90adfb91
#
_cell.length_a   1.000
_cell.length_b   1.000
_cell.length_c   1.000
_cell.angle_alpha   90.00
_cell.angle_beta   90.00
_cell.angle_gamma   90.00
#
_symmetry.space_group_name_H-M   'P 1'
#
loop_
_entity.id
_entity.type
_entity.pdbx_description
1 polymer ?
#
loop_
_entity_poly.entity_id
_entity_poly.type
_entity_poly.pdbx_seq_one_letter_code
_entity_poly.pdbx_strand_id
1 'polypeptide(L)'
;MHEEQIRDALDAHWRASAAGDATAEHAIYDDDAICDYPQSGERILGRRNLEALRSHHPGKPSGFNVRRILGQGNLWITEYTISMV
;
A
#
# COMPACT_ATOMS: atom_id res chain seq x y z
N MET A 1 10.57 -14.71 -6.95
CA MET A 1 9.97 -13.62 -7.71
C MET A 1 11.07 -12.68 -8.16
N HIS A 2 11.08 -12.30 -9.42
CA HIS A 2 12.07 -11.38 -9.95
C HIS A 2 11.80 -9.95 -9.50
N GLU A 3 12.87 -9.17 -9.36
CA GLU A 3 12.78 -7.76 -8.95
C GLU A 3 11.81 -6.95 -9.81
N GLU A 4 11.82 -7.16 -11.12
CA GLU A 4 10.95 -6.46 -12.04
C GLU A 4 9.48 -6.73 -11.76
N GLN A 5 9.14 -7.98 -11.43
CA GLN A 5 7.76 -8.34 -11.09
C GLN A 5 7.30 -7.66 -9.81
N ILE A 6 8.19 -7.55 -8.83
CA ILE A 6 7.88 -6.87 -7.58
C ILE A 6 7.69 -5.37 -7.82
N ARG A 7 8.57 -4.76 -8.60
CA ARG A 7 8.43 -3.33 -8.95
C ARG A 7 7.14 -3.06 -9.70
N ASP A 8 6.78 -3.92 -10.65
CA ASP A 8 5.55 -3.77 -11.40
C ASP A 8 4.33 -3.91 -10.50
N ALA A 9 4.36 -4.84 -9.54
CA ALA A 9 3.28 -5.01 -8.57
C ALA A 9 3.13 -3.79 -7.68
N LEU A 10 4.23 -3.22 -7.21
CA LEU A 10 4.22 -2.01 -6.39
C LEU A 10 3.72 -0.80 -7.18
N ASP A 11 4.16 -0.65 -8.43
CA ASP A 11 3.66 0.42 -9.30
C ASP A 11 2.15 0.31 -9.51
N ALA A 12 1.65 -0.90 -9.77
CA ALA A 12 0.22 -1.14 -9.94
C ALA A 12 -0.56 -0.82 -8.66
N HIS A 13 0.00 -1.18 -7.51
CA HIS A 13 -0.59 -0.88 -6.20
C HIS A 13 -0.76 0.63 -6.02
N TRP A 14 0.27 1.41 -6.27
CA TRP A 14 0.22 2.86 -6.07
C TRP A 14 -0.69 3.56 -7.07
N ARG A 15 -0.73 3.07 -8.32
CA ARG A 15 -1.68 3.59 -9.32
C ARG A 15 -3.13 3.31 -8.93
N ALA A 16 -3.40 2.12 -8.42
CA ALA A 16 -4.74 1.76 -7.95
C ALA A 16 -5.14 2.60 -6.73
N SER A 17 -4.20 2.85 -5.82
CA SER A 17 -4.43 3.68 -4.66
C SER A 17 -4.80 5.10 -5.06
N ALA A 18 -4.08 5.69 -6.01
CA ALA A 18 -4.35 7.03 -6.52
C ALA A 18 -5.69 7.10 -7.26
N ALA A 19 -6.09 6.02 -7.92
CA ALA A 19 -7.35 5.96 -8.67
C ALA A 19 -8.57 5.66 -7.76
N GLY A 20 -8.34 5.30 -6.50
CA GLY A 20 -9.41 4.93 -5.59
C GLY A 20 -9.96 3.53 -5.80
N ASP A 21 -9.21 2.68 -6.50
CA ASP A 21 -9.58 1.28 -6.74
C ASP A 21 -9.09 0.43 -5.58
N ALA A 22 -9.91 0.31 -4.53
CA ALA A 22 -9.54 -0.37 -3.30
C ALA A 22 -9.23 -1.86 -3.52
N THR A 23 -9.97 -2.53 -4.39
CA THR A 23 -9.75 -3.94 -4.68
C THR A 23 -8.38 -4.16 -5.34
N ALA A 24 -8.06 -3.39 -6.36
CA ALA A 24 -6.76 -3.48 -7.04
C ALA A 24 -5.62 -3.04 -6.12
N GLU A 25 -5.85 -2.01 -5.31
CA GLU A 25 -4.86 -1.53 -4.35
C GLU A 25 -4.44 -2.61 -3.36
N HIS A 26 -5.41 -3.36 -2.83
CA HIS A 26 -5.15 -4.38 -1.80
C HIS A 26 -4.81 -5.76 -2.35
N ALA A 27 -4.83 -5.93 -3.67
CA ALA A 27 -4.50 -7.20 -4.30
C ALA A 27 -3.04 -7.63 -4.07
N ILE A 28 -2.15 -6.69 -3.78
CA ILE A 28 -0.74 -6.96 -3.51
C ILE A 28 -0.52 -7.67 -2.17
N TYR A 29 -1.47 -7.54 -1.25
CA TYR A 29 -1.34 -8.12 0.09
C TYR A 29 -1.78 -9.57 0.12
N ASP A 30 -1.06 -10.38 0.89
CA ASP A 30 -1.49 -11.72 1.24
C ASP A 30 -2.72 -11.64 2.15
N ASP A 31 -3.52 -12.71 2.19
CA ASP A 31 -4.69 -12.78 3.08
C ASP A 31 -4.30 -12.58 4.55
N ASP A 32 -3.12 -13.07 4.93
CA ASP A 32 -2.59 -12.99 6.29
C ASP A 32 -1.60 -11.84 6.48
N ALA A 33 -1.62 -10.85 5.61
CA ALA A 33 -0.72 -9.71 5.70
C ALA A 33 -0.84 -9.00 7.05
N ILE A 34 0.28 -8.54 7.57
CA ILE A 34 0.35 -7.75 8.80
C ILE A 34 0.80 -6.34 8.42
N CYS A 35 0.00 -5.36 8.78
CA CYS A 35 0.34 -3.96 8.53
C CYS A 35 0.55 -3.25 9.86
N ASP A 36 1.76 -2.77 10.07
CA ASP A 36 2.13 -2.03 11.28
C ASP A 36 2.21 -0.53 10.99
N TYR A 37 1.62 0.26 11.90
CA TYR A 37 1.74 1.70 11.89
C TYR A 37 2.57 2.11 13.11
N PRO A 38 3.91 2.23 12.96
CA PRO A 38 4.79 2.47 14.11
C PRO A 38 4.48 3.75 14.89
N GLN A 39 3.96 4.76 14.22
CA GLN A 39 3.68 6.05 14.85
C GLN A 39 2.55 5.97 15.86
N SER A 40 1.54 5.18 15.60
CA SER A 40 0.39 5.01 16.50
C SER A 40 0.48 3.73 17.33
N GLY A 41 1.35 2.80 16.93
CA GLY A 41 1.44 1.49 17.55
C GLY A 41 0.36 0.53 17.13
N GLU A 42 -0.42 0.89 16.11
CA GLU A 42 -1.49 0.02 15.61
C GLU A 42 -0.94 -1.11 14.74
N ARG A 43 -1.58 -2.25 14.85
CA ARG A 43 -1.29 -3.42 14.00
C ARG A 43 -2.60 -3.95 13.43
N ILE A 44 -2.66 -4.02 12.12
CA ILE A 44 -3.84 -4.52 11.40
C ILE A 44 -3.51 -5.91 10.88
N LEU A 45 -4.33 -6.89 11.23
CA LEU A 45 -4.14 -8.28 10.82
C LEU A 45 -5.10 -8.64 9.70
N GLY A 46 -4.54 -9.06 8.57
CA GLY A 46 -5.28 -9.55 7.43
C GLY A 46 -5.66 -8.49 6.43
N ARG A 47 -5.64 -8.88 5.16
CA ARG A 47 -5.97 -7.99 4.05
C ARG A 47 -7.39 -7.43 4.15
N ARG A 48 -8.35 -8.23 4.57
CA ARG A 48 -9.75 -7.80 4.69
C ARG A 48 -9.92 -6.67 5.70
N ASN A 49 -9.26 -6.79 6.84
CA ASN A 49 -9.32 -5.78 7.89
C ASN A 49 -8.64 -4.49 7.45
N LEU A 50 -7.52 -4.61 6.75
CA LEU A 50 -6.81 -3.44 6.22
C LEU A 50 -7.65 -2.69 5.20
N GLU A 51 -8.27 -3.41 4.27
CA GLU A 51 -9.14 -2.82 3.25
C GLU A 51 -10.36 -2.15 3.89
N ALA A 52 -10.99 -2.80 4.86
CA ALA A 52 -12.13 -2.25 5.57
C ALA A 52 -11.78 -0.96 6.31
N LEU A 53 -10.63 -0.94 7.00
CA LEU A 53 -10.17 0.24 7.71
C LEU A 53 -9.96 1.41 6.76
N ARG A 54 -9.31 1.18 5.64
CA ARG A 54 -9.02 2.22 4.65
C ARG A 54 -10.27 2.72 3.94
N SER A 55 -11.26 1.86 3.75
CA SER A 55 -12.53 2.22 3.12
C SER A 55 -13.36 3.15 4.00
N HIS A 56 -13.17 3.11 5.31
CA HIS A 56 -13.89 3.95 6.26
C HIS A 56 -13.08 5.16 6.74
N HIS A 57 -11.90 5.37 6.18
CA HIS A 57 -11.07 6.50 6.53
C HIS A 57 -11.76 7.82 6.13
N PRO A 58 -11.86 8.81 7.03
CA PRO A 58 -12.60 10.04 6.75
C PRO A 58 -11.96 10.94 5.69
N GLY A 59 -10.65 10.81 5.46
CA GLY A 59 -9.95 11.57 4.45
C GLY A 59 -9.65 10.72 3.24
N LYS A 60 -9.64 11.33 2.07
CA LYS A 60 -9.21 10.67 0.84
C LYS A 60 -7.95 11.31 0.32
N PRO A 61 -6.96 10.51 -0.14
CA PRO A 61 -5.79 11.09 -0.76
C PRO A 61 -6.17 11.82 -2.05
N SER A 62 -5.62 13.02 -2.22
CA SER A 62 -5.75 13.76 -3.47
C SER A 62 -4.70 13.34 -4.49
N GLY A 63 -3.65 12.65 -4.05
CA GLY A 63 -2.64 12.13 -4.93
C GLY A 63 -1.49 11.49 -4.18
N PHE A 64 -0.73 10.70 -4.91
CA PHE A 64 0.50 10.07 -4.45
C PHE A 64 1.64 10.45 -5.37
N ASN A 65 2.78 10.71 -4.79
CA ASN A 65 4.02 10.89 -5.54
C ASN A 65 5.03 9.86 -5.04
N VAL A 66 5.22 8.79 -5.81
CA VAL A 66 6.21 7.75 -5.50
C VAL A 66 7.58 8.29 -5.89
N ARG A 67 8.43 8.50 -4.90
CA ARG A 67 9.76 9.07 -5.11
C ARG A 67 10.77 8.02 -5.52
N ARG A 68 10.72 6.85 -4.89
CA ARG A 68 11.58 5.72 -5.23
C ARG A 68 11.09 4.43 -4.61
N ILE A 69 11.43 3.33 -5.27
CA ILE A 69 11.18 1.98 -4.79
C ILE A 69 12.52 1.26 -4.73
N LEU A 70 12.90 0.82 -3.55
CA LEU A 70 14.15 0.12 -3.30
C LEU A 70 13.85 -1.22 -2.67
N GLY A 71 14.61 -2.23 -3.03
CA GLY A 71 14.43 -3.52 -2.39
C GLY A 71 15.38 -4.58 -2.89
N GLN A 72 15.43 -5.66 -2.12
CA GLN A 72 16.21 -6.83 -2.42
C GLN A 72 15.59 -8.03 -1.71
N GLY A 73 15.41 -9.12 -2.45
CA GLY A 73 14.84 -10.33 -1.88
C GLY A 73 13.44 -10.09 -1.32
N ASN A 74 13.28 -10.28 -0.03
CA ASN A 74 11.99 -10.18 0.65
C ASN A 74 11.73 -8.81 1.31
N LEU A 75 12.67 -7.88 1.19
CA LEU A 75 12.52 -6.56 1.80
C LEU A 75 12.43 -5.49 0.72
N TRP A 76 11.31 -4.75 0.71
CA TRP A 76 11.06 -3.69 -0.25
C TRP A 76 10.57 -2.45 0.47
N ILE A 77 11.04 -1.29 0.03
CA ILE A 77 10.72 0.00 0.61
C ILE A 77 10.24 0.92 -0.50
N THR A 78 9.07 1.52 -0.30
CA THR A 78 8.57 2.59 -1.15
C THR A 78 8.61 3.89 -0.38
N GLU A 79 9.27 4.89 -0.95
CA GLU A 79 9.26 6.24 -0.42
C GLU A 79 8.31 7.08 -1.25
N TYR A 80 7.33 7.68 -0.60
CA TYR A 80 6.30 8.43 -1.31
C TYR A 80 5.81 9.61 -0.49
N THR A 81 5.21 10.55 -1.20
CA THR A 81 4.48 11.67 -0.61
C THR A 81 3.00 11.48 -0.89
N ILE A 82 2.18 11.61 0.12
CA ILE A 82 0.73 11.54 -0.02
C ILE A 82 0.14 12.91 0.26
N SER A 83 -0.76 13.35 -0.60
CA SER A 83 -1.52 14.57 -0.41
C SER A 83 -2.95 14.21 -0.02
N MET A 84 -3.48 14.84 1.02
CA MET A 84 -4.83 14.60 1.51
C MET A 84 -5.71 15.80 1.22
N VAL A 85 -6.96 15.53 0.92
CA VAL A 85 -7.98 16.55 0.75
C VAL A 85 -8.58 16.92 2.09
#